data_9a4092d50ffb969fbc697e3a6e7e7432
#
_entry.id   9a4092d50ffb969fbc697e3a6e7e7432
#
_cell.length_a   1.000
_cell.length_b   1.000
_cell.length_c   1.000
_cell.angle_alpha   90.00
_cell.angle_beta   90.00
_cell.angle_gamma   90.00
#
_symmetry.space_group_name_H-M   'P 1'
#
loop_
_entity.id
_entity.type
_entity.pdbx_description
1 polymer ?
#
loop_
_entity_poly.entity_id
_entity_poly.type
_entity_poly.pdbx_seq_one_letter_code
_entity_poly.pdbx_strand_id
1 'polypeptide(L)'
;AVYAAWEPLAEKLAPNGEGFKGFLAFYPGAYVWPEEMRWNKNPILSLIGKDDNYTPSILIENLSKAINESGGNSSVILYENSHHSFDRVDPVKFLPDAIALSNKPSKIDKNGNLYFESDSGERFEMNTPEGRLKLIESGSAPIGASLGRNWNARKSSFKDSINFLKNNLS
;
A
#
# COMPACT_ATOMS: atom_id res chain seq x y z
N ALA A 1 1.11 -7.81 1.01
CA ALA A 1 0.78 -8.17 2.40
C ALA A 1 -0.59 -7.60 2.80
N VAL A 2 -0.83 -6.26 2.72
CA VAL A 2 -2.08 -5.65 3.23
C VAL A 2 -3.33 -6.29 2.63
N TYR A 3 -3.43 -6.40 1.31
CA TYR A 3 -4.62 -6.99 0.64
C TYR A 3 -4.81 -8.49 0.88
N ALA A 4 -3.84 -9.20 1.44
CA ALA A 4 -4.05 -10.56 1.89
C ALA A 4 -4.98 -10.64 3.14
N ALA A 5 -5.23 -9.50 3.80
CA ALA A 5 -6.21 -9.36 4.86
C ALA A 5 -7.61 -9.00 4.34
N TRP A 6 -7.77 -8.66 3.07
CA TRP A 6 -9.07 -8.39 2.45
C TRP A 6 -9.81 -9.70 2.19
N GLU A 7 -10.90 -9.93 2.91
CA GLU A 7 -11.59 -11.22 2.91
C GLU A 7 -12.06 -11.68 1.53
N PRO A 8 -12.62 -10.83 0.64
CA PRO A 8 -13.02 -11.29 -0.69
C PRO A 8 -11.86 -11.84 -1.54
N LEU A 9 -10.63 -11.33 -1.32
CA LEU A 9 -9.44 -11.88 -1.98
C LEU A 9 -8.95 -13.15 -1.28
N ALA A 10 -8.92 -13.15 0.05
CA ALA A 10 -8.48 -14.30 0.84
C ALA A 10 -9.35 -15.54 0.57
N GLU A 11 -10.67 -15.39 0.50
CA GLU A 11 -11.61 -16.46 0.19
C GLU A 11 -11.37 -17.09 -1.19
N LYS A 12 -10.95 -16.30 -2.18
CA LYS A 12 -10.60 -16.79 -3.51
C LYS A 12 -9.26 -17.53 -3.55
N LEU A 13 -8.28 -17.08 -2.78
CA LEU A 13 -6.93 -17.63 -2.80
C LEU A 13 -6.72 -18.77 -1.79
N ALA A 14 -7.49 -18.78 -0.72
CA ALA A 14 -7.43 -19.78 0.34
C ALA A 14 -8.84 -20.33 0.66
N PRO A 15 -9.47 -21.06 -0.26
CA PRO A 15 -10.87 -21.49 -0.14
C PRO A 15 -11.12 -22.44 1.03
N ASN A 16 -10.08 -23.05 1.59
CA ASN A 16 -10.19 -23.94 2.76
C ASN A 16 -10.20 -23.18 4.10
N GLY A 17 -10.25 -21.85 4.08
CA GLY A 17 -10.27 -21.01 5.29
C GLY A 17 -8.92 -20.87 5.98
N GLU A 18 -7.83 -21.32 5.36
CA GLU A 18 -6.48 -21.06 5.85
C GLU A 18 -6.15 -19.57 5.74
N GLY A 19 -5.66 -18.96 6.81
CA GLY A 19 -5.37 -17.54 6.86
C GLY A 19 -4.11 -17.23 7.65
N PHE A 20 -3.60 -16.01 7.46
CA PHE A 20 -2.45 -15.51 8.19
C PHE A 20 -2.90 -14.94 9.54
N LYS A 21 -2.12 -15.19 10.60
CA LYS A 21 -2.35 -14.64 11.95
C LYS A 21 -2.04 -13.15 12.05
N GLY A 22 -1.33 -12.58 11.08
CA GLY A 22 -1.00 -11.16 11.02
C GLY A 22 -0.33 -10.80 9.69
N PHE A 23 -0.32 -9.51 9.37
CA PHE A 23 0.13 -8.98 8.09
C PHE A 23 1.12 -7.85 8.34
N LEU A 24 2.37 -8.05 7.91
CA LEU A 24 3.43 -7.05 8.00
C LEU A 24 3.79 -6.56 6.60
N ALA A 25 3.73 -5.26 6.37
CA ALA A 25 4.02 -4.64 5.10
C ALA A 25 5.04 -3.51 5.24
N PHE A 26 6.07 -3.53 4.42
CA PHE A 26 6.99 -2.41 4.23
C PHE A 26 6.57 -1.61 3.02
N TYR A 27 6.47 -0.30 3.16
CA TYR A 27 6.10 0.69 2.14
C TYR A 27 5.04 0.16 1.15
N PRO A 28 3.86 -0.28 1.68
CA PRO A 28 2.82 -0.86 0.84
C PRO A 28 2.26 0.18 -0.13
N GLY A 29 2.00 -0.26 -1.36
CA GLY A 29 1.44 0.62 -2.39
C GLY A 29 0.02 1.13 -2.07
N ALA A 30 -0.79 0.37 -1.35
CA ALA A 30 -2.13 0.73 -0.85
C ALA A 30 -3.03 1.53 -1.84
N TYR A 31 -2.79 1.36 -3.14
CA TYR A 31 -3.41 2.16 -4.20
C TYR A 31 -4.77 1.62 -4.66
N VAL A 32 -5.21 0.48 -4.15
CA VAL A 32 -6.51 -0.11 -4.49
C VAL A 32 -7.49 0.13 -3.35
N TRP A 33 -8.62 0.76 -3.67
CA TRP A 33 -9.70 0.99 -2.73
C TRP A 33 -10.89 0.10 -3.08
N PRO A 34 -11.14 -0.99 -2.33
CA PRO A 34 -12.27 -1.87 -2.60
C PRO A 34 -13.59 -1.21 -2.20
N GLU A 35 -14.64 -1.42 -3.01
CA GLU A 35 -16.01 -1.03 -2.62
C GLU A 35 -16.53 -1.88 -1.45
N GLU A 36 -16.14 -3.15 -1.40
CA GLU A 36 -16.47 -4.05 -0.30
C GLU A 36 -15.41 -4.00 0.78
N MET A 37 -15.64 -3.25 1.85
CA MET A 37 -14.73 -3.05 2.98
C MET A 37 -14.88 -4.17 4.03
N ARG A 38 -14.64 -5.42 3.63
CA ARG A 38 -14.67 -6.58 4.51
C ARG A 38 -13.24 -7.08 4.73
N TRP A 39 -12.73 -6.86 5.95
CA TRP A 39 -11.34 -7.11 6.30
C TRP A 39 -11.21 -8.11 7.45
N ASN A 40 -10.18 -8.93 7.40
CA ASN A 40 -9.81 -9.85 8.46
C ASN A 40 -9.49 -9.06 9.75
N LYS A 41 -9.85 -9.63 10.90
CA LYS A 41 -9.61 -9.01 12.23
C LYS A 41 -8.18 -9.19 12.73
N ASN A 42 -7.38 -10.02 12.07
CA ASN A 42 -5.98 -10.21 12.44
C ASN A 42 -5.17 -8.93 12.16
N PRO A 43 -4.16 -8.65 12.99
CA PRO A 43 -3.48 -7.37 12.95
C PRO A 43 -2.71 -7.15 11.64
N ILE A 44 -2.81 -5.94 11.14
CA ILE A 44 -2.05 -5.43 9.99
C ILE A 44 -1.11 -4.35 10.50
N LEU A 45 0.18 -4.47 10.25
CA LEU A 45 1.18 -3.43 10.49
C LEU A 45 1.80 -3.00 9.16
N SER A 46 1.71 -1.71 8.87
CA SER A 46 2.35 -1.07 7.72
C SER A 46 3.44 -0.12 8.18
N LEU A 47 4.64 -0.28 7.62
CA LEU A 47 5.84 0.50 7.91
C LEU A 47 6.20 1.29 6.65
N ILE A 48 6.18 2.62 6.71
CA ILE A 48 6.37 3.45 5.52
C ILE A 48 7.15 4.74 5.85
N GLY A 49 7.92 5.22 4.87
CA GLY A 49 8.59 6.50 4.97
C GLY A 49 7.59 7.66 4.80
N LYS A 50 7.74 8.72 5.59
CA LYS A 50 6.87 9.89 5.51
C LYS A 50 7.09 10.67 4.22
N ASP A 51 8.33 10.65 3.69
CA ASP A 51 8.70 11.31 2.44
C ASP A 51 8.66 10.36 1.23
N ASP A 52 7.94 9.23 1.35
CA ASP A 52 7.76 8.28 0.26
C ASP A 52 6.86 8.90 -0.81
N ASN A 53 7.49 9.31 -1.91
CA ASN A 53 6.81 9.86 -3.09
C ASN A 53 6.71 8.84 -4.24
N TYR A 54 7.11 7.59 -4.00
CA TYR A 54 6.90 6.49 -4.92
C TYR A 54 5.59 5.76 -4.62
N THR A 55 5.37 5.46 -3.33
CA THR A 55 4.11 4.93 -2.80
C THR A 55 3.66 5.81 -1.63
N PRO A 56 2.97 6.93 -1.89
CA PRO A 56 2.69 7.96 -0.87
C PRO A 56 2.02 7.40 0.39
N SER A 57 2.51 7.80 1.55
CA SER A 57 2.02 7.32 2.86
C SER A 57 0.54 7.56 3.08
N ILE A 58 0.01 8.65 2.52
CA ILE A 58 -1.41 9.01 2.64
C ILE A 58 -2.36 7.90 2.15
N LEU A 59 -1.93 7.09 1.16
CA LEU A 59 -2.74 5.98 0.66
C LEU A 59 -2.95 4.91 1.73
N ILE A 60 -1.87 4.49 2.41
CA ILE A 60 -1.98 3.48 3.46
C ILE A 60 -2.58 4.05 4.75
N GLU A 61 -2.34 5.31 5.06
CA GLU A 61 -2.96 5.97 6.21
C GLU A 61 -4.49 6.00 6.08
N ASN A 62 -4.99 6.43 4.91
CA ASN A 62 -6.42 6.45 4.61
C ASN A 62 -7.02 5.03 4.57
N LEU A 63 -6.34 4.09 3.91
CA LEU A 63 -6.80 2.70 3.86
C LEU A 63 -6.84 2.07 5.25
N SER A 64 -5.82 2.30 6.08
CA SER A 64 -5.77 1.80 7.46
C SER A 64 -6.92 2.34 8.30
N LYS A 65 -7.26 3.63 8.16
CA LYS A 65 -8.42 4.23 8.81
C LYS A 65 -9.72 3.54 8.37
N ALA A 66 -9.93 3.36 7.07
CA ALA A 66 -11.13 2.71 6.55
C ALA A 66 -11.24 1.23 6.98
N ILE A 67 -10.11 0.51 7.05
CA ILE A 67 -10.05 -0.85 7.58
C ILE A 67 -10.55 -0.88 9.04
N ASN A 68 -10.07 0.03 9.88
CA ASN A 68 -10.48 0.10 11.29
C ASN A 68 -11.95 0.50 11.44
N GLU A 69 -12.44 1.44 10.64
CA GLU A 69 -13.85 1.85 10.62
C GLU A 69 -14.78 0.70 10.19
N SER A 70 -14.29 -0.23 9.37
CA SER A 70 -15.03 -1.44 8.96
C SER A 70 -14.89 -2.63 9.91
N GLY A 71 -14.23 -2.45 11.06
CA GLY A 71 -14.06 -3.48 12.09
C GLY A 71 -12.83 -4.36 11.93
N GLY A 72 -11.91 -4.03 11.02
CA GLY A 72 -10.57 -4.63 10.93
C GLY A 72 -9.61 -4.10 11.98
N ASN A 73 -8.33 -4.47 11.89
CA ASN A 73 -7.28 -4.09 12.84
C ASN A 73 -6.00 -3.69 12.09
N SER A 74 -5.83 -2.42 11.81
CA SER A 74 -4.72 -1.91 11.02
C SER A 74 -4.00 -0.75 11.72
N SER A 75 -2.67 -0.76 11.67
CA SER A 75 -1.80 0.30 12.18
C SER A 75 -0.73 0.67 11.17
N VAL A 76 -0.32 1.93 11.20
CA VAL A 76 0.73 2.48 10.35
C VAL A 76 1.79 3.14 11.22
N ILE A 77 3.06 2.85 10.95
CA ILE A 77 4.20 3.56 11.54
C ILE A 77 4.88 4.36 10.43
N LEU A 78 4.93 5.68 10.62
CA LEU A 78 5.61 6.61 9.72
C LEU A 78 7.03 6.87 10.20
N TYR A 79 8.01 6.77 9.30
CA TYR A 79 9.41 7.09 9.59
C TYR A 79 9.78 8.42 8.94
N GLU A 80 10.13 9.39 9.79
CA GLU A 80 10.54 10.74 9.37
C GLU A 80 11.79 10.69 8.47
N ASN A 81 11.88 11.62 7.51
CA ASN A 81 12.99 11.76 6.58
C ASN A 81 13.34 10.46 5.84
N SER A 82 12.32 9.69 5.48
CA SER A 82 12.46 8.37 4.87
C SER A 82 11.67 8.29 3.59
N HIS A 83 12.36 7.90 2.52
CA HIS A 83 11.78 7.64 1.21
C HIS A 83 11.38 6.17 1.04
N HIS A 84 10.91 5.80 -0.13
CA HIS A 84 10.65 4.42 -0.49
C HIS A 84 11.88 3.54 -0.30
N SER A 85 11.70 2.29 0.12
CA SER A 85 12.82 1.35 0.37
C SER A 85 13.87 1.89 1.35
N PHE A 86 13.45 2.55 2.42
CA PHE A 86 14.33 3.17 3.42
C PHE A 86 15.23 2.16 4.15
N ASP A 87 14.89 0.89 4.10
CA ASP A 87 15.65 -0.22 4.73
C ASP A 87 16.78 -0.75 3.85
N ARG A 88 16.97 -0.21 2.65
CA ARG A 88 18.11 -0.53 1.77
C ARG A 88 19.44 -0.06 2.35
N VAL A 89 20.53 -0.51 1.74
CA VAL A 89 21.90 -0.07 2.05
C VAL A 89 22.37 1.08 1.14
N ASP A 90 21.76 1.23 -0.03
CA ASP A 90 22.11 2.25 -1.01
C ASP A 90 21.65 3.63 -0.56
N PRO A 91 22.40 4.71 -0.86
CA PRO A 91 21.97 6.07 -0.58
C PRO A 91 20.69 6.42 -1.35
N VAL A 92 20.02 7.48 -0.88
CA VAL A 92 18.85 8.00 -1.57
C VAL A 92 19.23 8.41 -3.00
N LYS A 93 18.42 7.96 -3.97
CA LYS A 93 18.54 8.29 -5.40
C LYS A 93 17.18 8.74 -5.90
N PHE A 94 17.18 9.76 -6.75
CA PHE A 94 16.02 10.15 -7.52
C PHE A 94 16.00 9.37 -8.86
N LEU A 95 14.86 8.81 -9.20
CA LEU A 95 14.60 8.07 -10.44
C LEU A 95 13.66 8.92 -11.30
N PRO A 96 14.17 9.65 -12.30
CA PRO A 96 13.38 10.62 -13.07
C PRO A 96 12.24 9.96 -13.88
N ASP A 97 12.42 8.72 -14.32
CA ASP A 97 11.47 8.01 -15.18
C ASP A 97 10.57 7.03 -14.40
N ALA A 98 10.65 7.01 -13.07
CA ALA A 98 9.82 6.11 -12.28
C ALA A 98 8.37 6.57 -12.32
N ILE A 99 7.46 5.66 -12.65
CA ILE A 99 6.02 5.91 -12.55
C ILE A 99 5.63 5.69 -11.09
N ALA A 100 5.26 6.77 -10.41
CA ALA A 100 4.85 6.75 -9.01
C ALA A 100 3.32 6.64 -8.87
N LEU A 101 2.87 6.28 -7.68
CA LEU A 101 1.45 6.32 -7.36
C LEU A 101 1.02 7.76 -7.07
N SER A 102 -0.18 8.13 -7.49
CA SER A 102 -0.81 9.38 -7.08
C SER A 102 -1.30 9.28 -5.63
N ASN A 103 -1.64 10.41 -5.03
CA ASN A 103 -2.27 10.45 -3.70
C ASN A 103 -3.72 9.96 -3.70
N LYS A 104 -4.27 9.65 -4.88
CA LYS A 104 -5.63 9.17 -5.08
C LYS A 104 -5.58 7.67 -5.43
N PRO A 105 -6.32 6.82 -4.71
CA PRO A 105 -6.33 5.40 -5.01
C PRO A 105 -7.16 5.07 -6.25
N SER A 106 -6.82 3.97 -6.92
CA SER A 106 -7.73 3.29 -7.84
C SER A 106 -8.81 2.57 -7.05
N LYS A 107 -9.98 2.40 -7.66
CA LYS A 107 -11.11 1.69 -7.06
C LYS A 107 -11.25 0.30 -7.66
N ILE A 108 -11.67 -0.68 -6.86
CA ILE A 108 -12.10 -1.97 -7.37
C ILE A 108 -13.57 -2.17 -7.01
N ASP A 109 -14.39 -2.33 -8.05
CA ASP A 109 -15.81 -2.58 -7.87
C ASP A 109 -16.09 -4.05 -7.46
N LYS A 110 -17.34 -4.33 -7.08
CA LYS A 110 -17.80 -5.68 -6.69
C LYS A 110 -17.69 -6.73 -7.79
N ASN A 111 -17.52 -6.33 -9.05
CA ASN A 111 -17.30 -7.22 -10.18
C ASN A 111 -15.81 -7.50 -10.42
N GLY A 112 -14.90 -6.85 -9.67
CA GLY A 112 -13.46 -6.99 -9.80
C GLY A 112 -12.84 -6.07 -10.85
N ASN A 113 -13.57 -5.06 -11.34
CA ASN A 113 -13.02 -4.09 -12.27
C ASN A 113 -12.20 -3.05 -11.50
N LEU A 114 -10.92 -2.98 -11.81
CA LEU A 114 -10.01 -1.98 -11.26
C LEU A 114 -9.98 -0.76 -12.18
N TYR A 115 -10.24 0.42 -11.64
CA TYR A 115 -10.21 1.67 -12.38
C TYR A 115 -9.64 2.82 -11.56
N PHE A 116 -9.03 3.76 -12.25
CA PHE A 116 -8.61 5.05 -11.69
C PHE A 116 -9.51 6.15 -12.26
N GLU A 117 -9.87 7.11 -11.42
CA GLU A 117 -10.66 8.28 -11.81
C GLU A 117 -9.83 9.54 -11.51
N SER A 118 -9.48 10.27 -12.56
CA SER A 118 -8.72 11.51 -12.45
C SER A 118 -9.51 12.61 -11.73
N ASP A 119 -8.85 13.73 -11.43
CA ASP A 119 -9.54 14.89 -10.83
C ASP A 119 -10.52 15.57 -11.80
N SER A 120 -10.32 15.38 -13.12
CA SER A 120 -11.26 15.81 -14.15
C SER A 120 -12.48 14.88 -14.31
N GLY A 121 -12.52 13.75 -13.61
CA GLY A 121 -13.58 12.74 -13.71
C GLY A 121 -13.36 11.73 -14.84
N GLU A 122 -12.22 11.77 -15.53
CA GLU A 122 -11.90 10.77 -16.55
C GLU A 122 -11.57 9.43 -15.89
N ARG A 123 -12.16 8.34 -16.41
CA ARG A 123 -11.99 6.98 -15.92
C ARG A 123 -11.02 6.19 -16.80
N PHE A 124 -10.03 5.58 -16.15
CA PHE A 124 -9.02 4.71 -16.78
C PHE A 124 -9.18 3.28 -16.28
N GLU A 125 -9.33 2.33 -17.18
CA GLU A 125 -9.43 0.90 -16.85
C GLU A 125 -8.04 0.34 -16.52
N MET A 126 -7.82 -0.01 -15.25
CA MET A 126 -6.51 -0.43 -14.76
C MET A 126 -6.25 -1.94 -14.93
N ASN A 127 -7.27 -2.71 -15.30
CA ASN A 127 -7.16 -4.15 -15.57
C ASN A 127 -6.39 -4.43 -16.88
N THR A 128 -6.32 -3.47 -17.79
CA THR A 128 -5.70 -3.63 -19.12
C THR A 128 -4.42 -2.83 -19.26
N PRO A 129 -3.44 -3.31 -20.04
CA PRO A 129 -2.23 -2.54 -20.37
C PRO A 129 -2.56 -1.20 -21.03
N GLU A 130 -3.54 -1.18 -21.94
CA GLU A 130 -3.98 0.00 -22.69
C GLU A 130 -4.55 1.08 -21.76
N GLY A 131 -5.35 0.70 -20.79
CA GLY A 131 -5.90 1.64 -19.81
C GLY A 131 -4.82 2.26 -18.92
N ARG A 132 -3.83 1.46 -18.51
CA ARG A 132 -2.67 1.97 -17.75
C ARG A 132 -1.79 2.90 -18.60
N LEU A 133 -1.58 2.58 -19.88
CA LEU A 133 -0.85 3.45 -20.79
C LEU A 133 -1.55 4.79 -20.98
N LYS A 134 -2.86 4.80 -21.21
CA LYS A 134 -3.67 6.02 -21.28
C LYS A 134 -3.54 6.88 -20.04
N LEU A 135 -3.55 6.28 -18.84
CA LEU A 135 -3.35 7.01 -17.58
C LEU A 135 -1.99 7.73 -17.55
N ILE A 136 -0.93 7.07 -18.03
CA ILE A 136 0.42 7.67 -18.10
C ILE A 136 0.44 8.80 -19.13
N GLU A 137 -0.08 8.56 -20.33
CA GLU A 137 -0.11 9.52 -21.43
C GLU A 137 -0.97 10.76 -21.11
N SER A 138 -2.01 10.61 -20.31
CA SER A 138 -2.83 11.74 -19.84
C SER A 138 -2.11 12.66 -18.84
N GLY A 139 -0.91 12.27 -18.35
CA GLY A 139 -0.20 13.00 -17.30
C GLY A 139 -0.82 12.85 -15.90
N SER A 140 -1.81 11.99 -15.74
CA SER A 140 -2.46 11.74 -14.44
C SER A 140 -1.65 10.82 -13.51
N ALA A 141 -0.65 10.11 -14.04
CA ALA A 141 0.31 9.36 -13.26
C ALA A 141 1.53 10.25 -12.95
N PRO A 142 1.95 10.39 -11.66
CA PRO A 142 3.16 11.13 -11.32
C PRO A 142 4.41 10.43 -11.89
N ILE A 143 5.36 11.21 -12.36
CA ILE A 143 6.65 10.73 -12.88
C ILE A 143 7.76 11.26 -11.99
N GLY A 144 8.70 10.39 -11.66
CA GLY A 144 9.83 10.66 -10.79
C GLY A 144 9.56 10.30 -9.33
N ALA A 145 10.49 9.55 -8.75
CA ALA A 145 10.41 9.13 -7.36
C ALA A 145 11.79 9.02 -6.71
N SER A 146 11.84 9.18 -5.40
CA SER A 146 13.03 8.98 -4.59
C SER A 146 12.95 7.68 -3.81
N LEU A 147 14.07 6.95 -3.75
CA LEU A 147 14.18 5.76 -2.92
C LEU A 147 15.60 5.64 -2.35
N GLY A 148 15.73 5.00 -1.20
CA GLY A 148 17.02 4.76 -0.60
C GLY A 148 17.01 4.81 0.91
N ARG A 149 18.18 4.52 1.49
CA ARG A 149 18.36 4.26 2.92
C ARG A 149 18.04 5.42 3.84
N ASN A 150 17.47 5.07 4.98
CA ASN A 150 17.56 5.83 6.23
C ASN A 150 17.95 4.84 7.35
N TRP A 151 19.14 4.97 7.90
CA TRP A 151 19.66 4.01 8.90
C TRP A 151 18.83 3.97 10.19
N ASN A 152 18.30 5.10 10.63
CA ASN A 152 17.46 5.17 11.82
C ASN A 152 16.12 4.47 11.57
N ALA A 153 15.47 4.77 10.45
CA ALA A 153 14.23 4.12 10.04
C ALA A 153 14.42 2.61 9.87
N ARG A 154 15.49 2.18 9.20
CA ARG A 154 15.84 0.75 9.06
C ARG A 154 15.94 0.06 10.42
N LYS A 155 16.72 0.61 11.36
CA LYS A 155 16.89 0.02 12.70
C LYS A 155 15.56 -0.04 13.46
N SER A 156 14.78 1.04 13.41
CA SER A 156 13.49 1.11 14.09
C SER A 156 12.49 0.14 13.48
N SER A 157 12.40 0.08 12.14
CA SER A 157 11.45 -0.80 11.46
C SER A 157 11.70 -2.29 11.73
N PHE A 158 12.95 -2.72 11.84
CA PHE A 158 13.26 -4.09 12.25
C PHE A 158 12.82 -4.37 13.71
N LYS A 159 13.04 -3.42 14.62
CA LYS A 159 12.57 -3.56 16.01
C LYS A 159 11.04 -3.64 16.06
N ASP A 160 10.35 -2.76 15.34
CA ASP A 160 8.89 -2.71 15.29
C ASP A 160 8.32 -3.99 14.68
N SER A 161 8.94 -4.49 13.59
CA SER A 161 8.60 -5.77 12.98
C SER A 161 8.74 -6.95 13.94
N ILE A 162 9.87 -7.04 14.66
CA ILE A 162 10.11 -8.13 15.62
C ILE A 162 9.08 -8.07 16.76
N ASN A 163 8.78 -6.88 17.28
CA ASN A 163 7.77 -6.69 18.31
C ASN A 163 6.37 -7.12 17.82
N PHE A 164 6.01 -6.70 16.61
CA PHE A 164 4.75 -7.10 15.98
C PHE A 164 4.63 -8.63 15.86
N LEU A 165 5.67 -9.29 15.34
CA LEU A 165 5.67 -10.74 15.15
C LEU A 165 5.61 -11.48 16.51
N LYS A 166 6.35 -11.05 17.53
CA LYS A 166 6.31 -11.65 18.86
C LYS A 166 4.95 -11.53 19.51
N ASN A 167 4.29 -10.40 19.36
CA ASN A 167 3.00 -10.13 20.00
C ASN A 167 1.83 -10.86 19.33
N ASN A 168 1.97 -11.26 18.07
CA ASN A 168 0.86 -11.78 17.27
C ASN A 168 1.04 -13.21 16.77
N LEU A 169 2.25 -13.79 16.87
CA LEU A 169 2.55 -15.15 16.41
C LEU A 169 2.90 -16.13 17.54
N SER A 170 2.94 -15.67 18.76
CA SER A 170 3.17 -16.49 19.97
C SER A 170 1.91 -17.21 20.40
#